data_d625e47f9c16153eb52148d2d5df996e
#
_entry.id   d625e47f9c16153eb52148d2d5df996e
#
_cell.length_a   1.000
_cell.length_b   1.000
_cell.length_c   1.000
_cell.angle_alpha   90.00
_cell.angle_beta   90.00
_cell.angle_gamma   90.00
#
_symmetry.space_group_name_H-M   'P 1'
#
loop_
_entity.id
_entity.type
_entity.pdbx_description
1 polymer ?
#
loop_
_entity_poly.entity_id
_entity_poly.type
_entity_poly.pdbx_seq_one_letter_code
_entity_poly.pdbx_strand_id
1 'polypeptide(L)'
;MEKTTPYAPNNQTELPLAHYRERFAAVQPEEIALRTGAALSGMTFTLKILREPREIDWPEFRNDGWADYHRILFLHYLLEGKAAAPCAEFKPYRELPWGEVYDRNFTGRCVQRLVRAFGTKPDAFRAACEALGGMPVKSSGIAYDLEFLPNLHLRFFIWEGDEEFAPTAQILFSANFPEAFAAEDRVVVCEYAIGKLQAAVR
;
A
#
# COMPACT_ATOMS: atom_id res chain seq x y z
N MET A 1 -6.29 5.10 46.80
CA MET A 1 -6.99 4.36 45.72
C MET A 1 -6.87 5.16 44.44
N GLU A 2 -5.91 4.84 43.60
CA GLU A 2 -5.81 5.41 42.24
C GLU A 2 -7.02 4.98 41.44
N LYS A 3 -7.80 5.95 40.96
CA LYS A 3 -8.88 5.70 40.01
C LYS A 3 -8.22 5.42 38.65
N THR A 4 -7.98 4.15 38.33
CA THR A 4 -7.67 3.75 36.97
C THR A 4 -8.86 4.11 36.10
N THR A 5 -8.70 5.12 35.22
CA THR A 5 -9.69 5.43 34.19
C THR A 5 -9.82 4.18 33.31
N PRO A 6 -11.04 3.67 33.06
CA PRO A 6 -11.22 2.52 32.19
C PRO A 6 -10.61 2.80 30.81
N TYR A 7 -9.83 1.86 30.29
CA TYR A 7 -9.30 1.93 28.94
C TYR A 7 -10.45 2.02 27.93
N ALA A 8 -10.43 3.05 27.08
CA ALA A 8 -11.37 3.19 25.97
C ALA A 8 -10.65 2.85 24.65
N PRO A 9 -11.13 1.86 23.86
CA PRO A 9 -10.51 1.49 22.60
C PRO A 9 -10.45 2.66 21.62
N ASN A 10 -9.37 2.74 20.84
CA ASN A 10 -9.21 3.75 19.83
C ASN A 10 -10.18 3.51 18.64
N ASN A 11 -11.04 4.50 18.37
CA ASN A 11 -12.04 4.43 17.30
C ASN A 11 -11.43 4.47 15.88
N GLN A 12 -10.18 4.88 15.72
CA GLN A 12 -9.54 4.99 14.41
C GLN A 12 -8.85 3.70 13.96
N THR A 13 -8.39 2.87 14.90
CA THR A 13 -7.66 1.64 14.56
C THR A 13 -8.16 0.41 15.33
N GLU A 14 -8.27 0.46 16.65
CA GLU A 14 -8.55 -0.73 17.46
C GLU A 14 -9.95 -1.31 17.23
N LEU A 15 -10.99 -0.47 17.20
CA LEU A 15 -12.36 -0.93 16.93
C LEU A 15 -12.53 -1.43 15.48
N PRO A 16 -12.05 -0.71 14.45
CA PRO A 16 -12.09 -1.23 13.10
C PRO A 16 -11.32 -2.55 12.95
N LEU A 17 -10.12 -2.65 13.54
CA LEU A 17 -9.32 -3.87 13.46
C LEU A 17 -10.04 -5.08 14.08
N ALA A 18 -10.67 -4.92 15.25
CA ALA A 18 -11.44 -5.97 15.90
C ALA A 18 -12.61 -6.41 15.01
N HIS A 19 -13.38 -5.45 14.47
CA HIS A 19 -14.51 -5.72 13.58
C HIS A 19 -14.08 -6.50 12.32
N TYR A 20 -13.00 -6.08 11.66
CA TYR A 20 -12.54 -6.77 10.45
C TYR A 20 -11.95 -8.15 10.74
N ARG A 21 -11.33 -8.36 11.91
CA ARG A 21 -10.90 -9.68 12.33
C ARG A 21 -12.06 -10.66 12.54
N GLU A 22 -13.14 -10.21 13.16
CA GLU A 22 -14.36 -11.03 13.31
C GLU A 22 -14.93 -11.43 11.94
N ARG A 23 -15.01 -10.49 11.00
CA ARG A 23 -15.44 -10.77 9.62
C ARG A 23 -14.50 -11.75 8.92
N PHE A 24 -13.19 -11.59 9.08
CA PHE A 24 -12.17 -12.46 8.49
C PHE A 24 -12.28 -13.89 9.00
N ALA A 25 -12.48 -14.06 10.30
CA ALA A 25 -12.67 -15.37 10.91
C ALA A 25 -13.98 -16.07 10.47
N ALA A 26 -14.97 -15.31 10.03
CA ALA A 26 -16.27 -15.85 9.60
C ALA A 26 -16.29 -16.32 8.12
N VAL A 27 -15.30 -15.94 7.30
CA VAL A 27 -15.21 -16.35 5.89
C VAL A 27 -14.31 -17.57 5.75
N GLN A 28 -14.71 -18.52 4.91
CA GLN A 28 -13.88 -19.72 4.65
C GLN A 28 -12.57 -19.33 3.97
N PRO A 29 -11.43 -19.84 4.43
CA PRO A 29 -10.12 -19.42 3.90
C PRO A 29 -9.95 -19.78 2.41
N GLU A 30 -10.56 -20.85 1.92
CA GLU A 30 -10.52 -21.23 0.51
C GLU A 30 -11.25 -20.22 -0.39
N GLU A 31 -12.34 -19.63 0.12
CA GLU A 31 -13.07 -18.57 -0.60
C GLU A 31 -12.22 -17.31 -0.73
N ILE A 32 -11.53 -16.92 0.34
CA ILE A 32 -10.59 -15.80 0.34
C ILE A 32 -9.46 -16.07 -0.66
N ALA A 33 -8.84 -17.24 -0.61
CA ALA A 33 -7.75 -17.62 -1.50
C ALA A 33 -8.17 -17.60 -2.97
N LEU A 34 -9.33 -18.17 -3.28
CA LEU A 34 -9.87 -18.20 -4.65
C LEU A 34 -10.13 -16.79 -5.20
N ARG A 35 -10.69 -15.90 -4.39
CA ARG A 35 -11.03 -14.53 -4.80
C ARG A 35 -9.81 -13.63 -4.94
N THR A 36 -8.87 -13.73 -4.03
CA THR A 36 -7.70 -12.83 -3.97
C THR A 36 -6.48 -13.37 -4.71
N GLY A 37 -6.46 -14.66 -5.03
CA GLY A 37 -5.27 -15.32 -5.58
C GLY A 37 -4.15 -15.51 -4.54
N ALA A 38 -4.41 -15.27 -3.26
CA ALA A 38 -3.44 -15.52 -2.20
C ALA A 38 -3.15 -17.02 -2.08
N ALA A 39 -1.88 -17.38 -1.93
CA ALA A 39 -1.54 -18.77 -1.67
C ALA A 39 -2.03 -19.16 -0.28
N LEU A 40 -2.69 -20.31 -0.16
CA LEU A 40 -3.17 -20.88 1.10
C LEU A 40 -2.50 -22.23 1.34
N SER A 41 -1.86 -22.37 2.49
CA SER A 41 -1.26 -23.64 2.95
C SER A 41 -1.72 -23.92 4.38
N GLY A 42 -2.55 -24.95 4.54
CA GLY A 42 -3.24 -25.20 5.81
C GLY A 42 -4.13 -23.99 6.19
N MET A 43 -3.79 -23.33 7.28
CA MET A 43 -4.51 -22.14 7.78
C MET A 43 -3.70 -20.85 7.64
N THR A 44 -2.69 -20.82 6.76
CA THR A 44 -1.81 -19.67 6.56
C THR A 44 -1.90 -19.17 5.13
N PHE A 45 -2.26 -17.90 4.98
CA PHE A 45 -2.17 -17.19 3.71
C PHE A 45 -0.76 -16.64 3.51
N THR A 46 -0.28 -16.66 2.26
CA THR A 46 0.92 -15.95 1.85
C THR A 46 0.54 -14.88 0.84
N LEU A 47 0.74 -13.61 1.20
CA LEU A 47 0.66 -12.46 0.29
C LEU A 47 2.06 -12.07 -0.16
N LYS A 48 2.25 -11.85 -1.45
CA LYS A 48 3.50 -11.32 -2.00
C LYS A 48 3.40 -9.80 -2.15
N ILE A 49 3.93 -9.06 -1.16
CA ILE A 49 3.83 -7.60 -1.09
C ILE A 49 5.20 -7.01 -1.41
N LEU A 50 5.30 -6.17 -2.47
CA LEU A 50 6.57 -5.64 -2.97
C LEU A 50 7.64 -6.74 -3.10
N ARG A 51 7.21 -7.88 -3.68
CA ARG A 51 7.99 -9.11 -3.86
C ARG A 51 8.37 -9.87 -2.58
N GLU A 52 8.11 -9.32 -1.39
CA GLU A 52 8.34 -10.00 -0.12
C GLU A 52 7.13 -10.88 0.26
N PRO A 53 7.31 -12.18 0.56
CA PRO A 53 6.23 -13.00 1.09
C PRO A 53 5.88 -12.55 2.52
N ARG A 54 4.59 -12.46 2.80
CA ARG A 54 4.05 -12.14 4.12
C ARG A 54 3.02 -13.18 4.49
N GLU A 55 3.25 -13.85 5.60
CA GLU A 55 2.35 -14.86 6.13
C GLU A 55 1.31 -14.24 7.04
N ILE A 56 0.09 -14.75 6.97
CA ILE A 56 -1.07 -14.29 7.73
C ILE A 56 -1.84 -15.52 8.17
N ASP A 57 -1.93 -15.75 9.47
CA ASP A 57 -2.67 -16.88 10.02
C ASP A 57 -4.17 -16.62 10.02
N TRP A 58 -4.93 -17.59 9.61
CA TRP A 58 -6.38 -17.64 9.75
C TRP A 58 -6.73 -18.55 10.94
N PRO A 59 -7.73 -18.24 11.76
CA PRO A 59 -8.65 -17.08 11.67
C PRO A 59 -8.18 -15.81 12.39
N GLU A 60 -7.09 -15.84 13.17
CA GLU A 60 -6.71 -14.75 14.09
C GLU A 60 -6.10 -13.56 13.39
N PHE A 61 -5.75 -13.67 12.11
CA PHE A 61 -5.03 -12.62 11.39
C PHE A 61 -3.74 -12.20 12.12
N ARG A 62 -2.93 -13.17 12.53
CA ARG A 62 -1.63 -12.87 13.12
C ARG A 62 -0.64 -12.51 12.02
N ASN A 63 -0.03 -11.37 12.17
CA ASN A 63 1.14 -10.94 11.42
C ASN A 63 1.96 -10.01 12.31
N ASP A 64 3.17 -10.41 12.64
CA ASP A 64 4.08 -9.63 13.45
C ASP A 64 4.76 -8.55 12.59
N GLY A 65 4.90 -7.34 13.15
CA GLY A 65 5.61 -6.23 12.54
C GLY A 65 4.78 -5.27 11.69
N TRP A 66 3.45 -5.45 11.56
CA TRP A 66 2.57 -4.46 10.94
C TRP A 66 1.94 -3.53 11.98
N ALA A 67 1.90 -2.24 11.68
CA ALA A 67 1.06 -1.29 12.39
C ALA A 67 -0.42 -1.58 12.12
N ASP A 68 -1.33 -1.19 13.03
CA ASP A 68 -2.74 -1.53 12.93
C ASP A 68 -3.42 -1.06 11.66
N TYR A 69 -3.06 0.12 11.14
CA TYR A 69 -3.58 0.61 9.86
C TYR A 69 -3.12 -0.21 8.65
N HIS A 70 -1.94 -0.85 8.70
CA HIS A 70 -1.53 -1.83 7.69
C HIS A 70 -2.29 -3.14 7.84
N ARG A 71 -2.57 -3.58 9.08
CA ARG A 71 -3.41 -4.75 9.34
C ARG A 71 -4.81 -4.57 8.79
N ILE A 72 -5.40 -3.38 8.99
CA ILE A 72 -6.71 -3.02 8.42
C ILE A 72 -6.65 -3.07 6.89
N LEU A 73 -5.64 -2.48 6.25
CA LEU A 73 -5.46 -2.51 4.80
C LEU A 73 -5.50 -3.94 4.24
N PHE A 74 -4.72 -4.86 4.82
CA PHE A 74 -4.65 -6.22 4.30
C PHE A 74 -5.87 -7.07 4.70
N LEU A 75 -6.54 -6.76 5.81
CA LEU A 75 -7.86 -7.32 6.11
C LEU A 75 -8.91 -6.89 5.08
N HIS A 76 -8.95 -5.62 4.69
CA HIS A 76 -9.82 -5.14 3.61
C HIS A 76 -9.54 -5.89 2.31
N TYR A 77 -8.27 -6.02 1.92
CA TYR A 77 -7.91 -6.78 0.72
C TYR A 77 -8.39 -8.23 0.79
N LEU A 78 -8.12 -8.93 1.91
CA LEU A 78 -8.52 -10.33 2.08
C LEU A 78 -10.04 -10.51 2.21
N LEU A 79 -10.78 -9.50 2.64
CA LEU A 79 -12.23 -9.54 2.77
C LEU A 79 -12.99 -9.10 1.51
N GLU A 80 -12.47 -8.13 0.77
CA GLU A 80 -13.24 -7.43 -0.26
C GLU A 80 -12.48 -7.32 -1.60
N GLY A 81 -11.14 -7.37 -1.56
CA GLY A 81 -10.31 -7.28 -2.75
C GLY A 81 -10.38 -8.54 -3.64
N LYS A 82 -9.98 -8.37 -4.89
CA LYS A 82 -9.91 -9.43 -5.90
C LYS A 82 -8.52 -9.52 -6.49
N ALA A 83 -8.16 -10.70 -6.98
CA ALA A 83 -7.00 -10.87 -7.84
C ALA A 83 -7.15 -10.01 -9.10
N ALA A 84 -6.13 -9.21 -9.40
CA ALA A 84 -6.14 -8.33 -10.55
C ALA A 84 -5.54 -9.03 -11.78
N ALA A 85 -6.15 -8.84 -12.94
CA ALA A 85 -5.55 -9.22 -14.21
C ALA A 85 -4.41 -8.26 -14.59
N PRO A 86 -3.41 -8.66 -15.41
CA PRO A 86 -2.38 -7.76 -15.90
C PRO A 86 -2.97 -6.51 -16.56
N CYS A 87 -2.45 -5.33 -16.23
CA CYS A 87 -2.92 -4.05 -16.75
C CYS A 87 -1.71 -3.15 -17.09
N ALA A 88 -1.65 -2.68 -18.33
CA ALA A 88 -0.59 -1.79 -18.80
C ALA A 88 -0.95 -0.29 -18.70
N GLU A 89 -2.23 0.02 -18.48
CA GLU A 89 -2.70 1.40 -18.33
C GLU A 89 -2.39 1.91 -16.92
N PHE A 90 -1.91 3.16 -16.83
CA PHE A 90 -1.67 3.85 -15.56
C PHE A 90 -2.51 5.12 -15.47
N LYS A 91 -3.07 5.37 -14.28
CA LYS A 91 -3.88 6.55 -13.99
C LYS A 91 -3.38 7.28 -12.74
N PRO A 92 -3.47 8.62 -12.71
CA PRO A 92 -3.29 9.37 -11.47
C PRO A 92 -4.41 9.01 -10.48
N TYR A 93 -4.12 9.16 -9.20
CA TYR A 93 -5.06 8.81 -8.13
C TYR A 93 -6.45 9.43 -8.30
N ARG A 94 -6.50 10.71 -8.71
CA ARG A 94 -7.76 11.47 -8.91
C ARG A 94 -8.68 10.91 -9.99
N GLU A 95 -8.14 10.18 -10.98
CA GLU A 95 -8.91 9.58 -12.08
C GLU A 95 -9.43 8.17 -11.73
N LEU A 96 -9.02 7.61 -10.62
CA LEU A 96 -9.57 6.36 -10.11
C LEU A 96 -10.90 6.61 -9.38
N PRO A 97 -11.81 5.63 -9.28
CA PRO A 97 -13.08 5.78 -8.57
C PRO A 97 -12.89 6.40 -7.18
N TRP A 98 -13.66 7.43 -6.87
CA TRP A 98 -13.60 8.22 -5.63
C TRP A 98 -12.27 8.96 -5.38
N GLY A 99 -11.31 8.88 -6.31
CA GLY A 99 -10.00 9.51 -6.18
C GLY A 99 -10.08 11.03 -6.09
N GLU A 100 -10.98 11.67 -6.84
CA GLU A 100 -11.16 13.13 -6.82
C GLU A 100 -11.49 13.66 -5.41
N VAL A 101 -12.33 12.97 -4.65
CA VAL A 101 -12.72 13.35 -3.29
C VAL A 101 -11.53 13.34 -2.33
N TYR A 102 -10.61 12.39 -2.49
CA TYR A 102 -9.47 12.18 -1.60
C TYR A 102 -8.15 12.76 -2.15
N ASP A 103 -8.14 13.37 -3.33
CA ASP A 103 -6.91 13.80 -4.03
C ASP A 103 -6.04 14.75 -3.20
N ARG A 104 -6.65 15.70 -2.49
CA ARG A 104 -5.91 16.59 -1.59
C ARG A 104 -5.22 15.84 -0.45
N ASN A 105 -5.92 14.86 0.12
CA ASN A 105 -5.39 14.02 1.20
C ASN A 105 -4.25 13.14 0.67
N PHE A 106 -4.45 12.49 -0.47
CA PHE A 106 -3.44 11.69 -1.16
C PHE A 106 -2.19 12.51 -1.49
N THR A 107 -2.35 13.70 -2.06
CA THR A 107 -1.23 14.60 -2.38
C THR A 107 -0.41 14.91 -1.14
N GLY A 108 -1.06 15.28 -0.02
CA GLY A 108 -0.38 15.62 1.25
C GLY A 108 0.33 14.42 1.88
N ARG A 109 -0.33 13.27 1.95
CA ARG A 109 0.17 12.07 2.63
C ARG A 109 1.19 11.29 1.81
N CYS A 110 1.03 11.24 0.49
CA CYS A 110 1.83 10.40 -0.40
C CYS A 110 2.80 11.20 -1.26
N VAL A 111 2.31 12.10 -2.12
CA VAL A 111 3.17 12.83 -3.08
C VAL A 111 4.18 13.71 -2.34
N GLN A 112 3.71 14.52 -1.39
CA GLN A 112 4.59 15.39 -0.60
C GLN A 112 5.55 14.60 0.31
N ARG A 113 5.14 13.44 0.79
CA ARG A 113 6.02 12.54 1.54
C ARG A 113 7.13 11.98 0.65
N LEU A 114 6.81 11.59 -0.58
CA LEU A 114 7.79 11.12 -1.56
C LEU A 114 8.81 12.21 -1.89
N VAL A 115 8.35 13.45 -2.14
CA VAL A 115 9.22 14.62 -2.39
C VAL A 115 10.14 14.87 -1.18
N ARG A 116 9.60 14.91 0.04
CA ARG A 116 10.43 15.11 1.25
C ARG A 116 11.47 14.01 1.46
N ALA A 117 11.14 12.78 1.09
CA ALA A 117 12.05 11.65 1.26
C ALA A 117 13.18 11.63 0.24
N PHE A 118 12.89 11.93 -1.01
CA PHE A 118 13.76 11.62 -2.14
C PHE A 118 13.97 12.78 -3.13
N GLY A 119 13.22 13.87 -3.04
CA GLY A 119 13.25 14.95 -4.04
C GLY A 119 14.63 15.59 -4.25
N THR A 120 15.49 15.58 -3.23
CA THR A 120 16.90 16.02 -3.32
C THR A 120 17.89 14.86 -3.24
N LYS A 121 17.44 13.61 -3.37
CA LYS A 121 18.25 12.41 -3.20
C LYS A 121 17.95 11.39 -4.32
N PRO A 122 18.23 11.76 -5.59
CA PRO A 122 17.88 10.93 -6.74
C PRO A 122 18.50 9.54 -6.70
N ASP A 123 19.77 9.43 -6.32
CA ASP A 123 20.46 8.14 -6.25
C ASP A 123 19.91 7.24 -5.13
N ALA A 124 19.53 7.82 -4.00
CA ALA A 124 18.87 7.07 -2.93
C ALA A 124 17.49 6.55 -3.39
N PHE A 125 16.76 7.34 -4.19
CA PHE A 125 15.49 6.88 -4.76
C PHE A 125 15.68 5.72 -5.75
N ARG A 126 16.68 5.81 -6.65
CA ARG A 126 17.02 4.71 -7.56
C ARG A 126 17.35 3.44 -6.79
N ALA A 127 18.30 3.54 -5.85
CA ALA A 127 18.72 2.40 -5.02
C ALA A 127 17.53 1.79 -4.23
N ALA A 128 16.67 2.62 -3.65
CA ALA A 128 15.48 2.15 -2.94
C ALA A 128 14.50 1.39 -3.84
N CYS A 129 14.21 1.92 -5.04
CA CYS A 129 13.34 1.27 -6.01
C CYS A 129 13.91 -0.07 -6.48
N GLU A 130 15.20 -0.10 -6.81
CA GLU A 130 15.90 -1.32 -7.25
C GLU A 130 15.94 -2.39 -6.16
N ALA A 131 16.18 -1.99 -4.91
CA ALA A 131 16.15 -2.91 -3.75
C ALA A 131 14.79 -3.57 -3.55
N LEU A 132 13.70 -2.88 -3.89
CA LEU A 132 12.33 -3.43 -3.88
C LEU A 132 11.94 -4.12 -5.20
N GLY A 133 12.90 -4.30 -6.12
CA GLY A 133 12.68 -4.94 -7.40
C GLY A 133 11.92 -4.06 -8.40
N GLY A 134 11.98 -2.75 -8.23
CA GLY A 134 11.41 -1.79 -9.16
C GLY A 134 12.09 -1.83 -10.52
N MET A 135 11.30 -1.62 -11.57
CA MET A 135 11.77 -1.58 -12.95
C MET A 135 11.85 -0.13 -13.42
N PRO A 136 13.00 0.34 -13.95
CA PRO A 136 13.11 1.71 -14.44
C PRO A 136 12.18 1.94 -15.65
N VAL A 137 11.58 3.12 -15.70
CA VAL A 137 10.68 3.55 -16.78
C VAL A 137 11.28 4.76 -17.47
N LYS A 138 11.24 4.78 -18.79
CA LYS A 138 11.69 5.95 -19.58
C LYS A 138 10.75 7.14 -19.35
N SER A 139 11.29 8.24 -18.84
CA SER A 139 10.55 9.49 -18.58
C SER A 139 11.48 10.69 -18.65
N SER A 140 10.92 11.90 -18.51
CA SER A 140 11.69 13.15 -18.37
C SER A 140 12.36 13.33 -17.02
N GLY A 141 11.91 12.56 -16.02
CA GLY A 141 12.52 12.47 -14.69
C GLY A 141 12.96 11.06 -14.36
N ILE A 142 13.16 10.77 -13.09
CA ILE A 142 13.46 9.44 -12.61
C ILE A 142 12.13 8.72 -12.35
N ALA A 143 11.92 7.58 -12.99
CA ALA A 143 10.67 6.83 -12.84
C ALA A 143 10.93 5.32 -12.66
N TYR A 144 10.13 4.71 -11.77
CA TYR A 144 10.16 3.27 -11.49
C TYR A 144 8.76 2.71 -11.33
N ASP A 145 8.53 1.52 -11.88
CA ASP A 145 7.37 0.68 -11.61
C ASP A 145 7.68 -0.30 -10.50
N LEU A 146 6.85 -0.32 -9.46
CA LEU A 146 6.89 -1.30 -8.38
C LEU A 146 5.61 -2.12 -8.38
N GLU A 147 5.73 -3.43 -8.42
CA GLU A 147 4.62 -4.34 -8.22
C GLU A 147 4.30 -4.43 -6.71
N PHE A 148 3.15 -3.88 -6.30
CA PHE A 148 2.72 -3.87 -4.90
C PHE A 148 2.14 -5.23 -4.47
N LEU A 149 1.17 -5.74 -5.21
CA LEU A 149 0.67 -7.12 -5.18
C LEU A 149 0.70 -7.65 -6.62
N PRO A 150 0.55 -8.95 -6.86
CA PRO A 150 0.57 -9.50 -8.22
C PRO A 150 -0.35 -8.74 -9.18
N ASN A 151 0.21 -8.22 -10.27
CA ASN A 151 -0.45 -7.40 -11.30
C ASN A 151 -0.98 -6.02 -10.85
N LEU A 152 -0.69 -5.58 -9.63
CA LEU A 152 -1.03 -4.24 -9.13
C LEU A 152 0.24 -3.41 -9.02
N HIS A 153 0.39 -2.42 -9.89
CA HIS A 153 1.61 -1.64 -10.02
C HIS A 153 1.44 -0.19 -9.58
N LEU A 154 2.44 0.32 -8.87
CA LEU A 154 2.63 1.74 -8.57
C LEU A 154 3.78 2.26 -9.42
N ARG A 155 3.58 3.36 -10.13
CA ARG A 155 4.63 4.06 -10.86
C ARG A 155 4.96 5.36 -10.15
N PHE A 156 6.18 5.45 -9.66
CA PHE A 156 6.70 6.62 -8.96
C PHE A 156 7.57 7.46 -9.91
N PHE A 157 7.34 8.77 -9.91
CA PHE A 157 8.15 9.73 -10.63
C PHE A 157 8.74 10.74 -9.66
N ILE A 158 10.00 11.13 -9.88
CA ILE A 158 10.64 12.26 -9.22
C ILE A 158 11.32 13.11 -10.30
N TRP A 159 11.09 14.41 -10.22
CA TRP A 159 11.83 15.42 -10.93
C TRP A 159 12.67 16.20 -9.93
N GLU A 160 13.96 16.26 -10.20
CA GLU A 160 14.90 17.01 -9.36
C GLU A 160 14.55 18.51 -9.49
N GLY A 161 14.72 19.23 -8.39
CA GLY A 161 14.66 20.68 -8.43
C GLY A 161 15.93 21.30 -8.99
N ASP A 162 15.85 22.55 -9.38
CA ASP A 162 16.96 23.39 -9.79
C ASP A 162 16.96 24.72 -9.00
N GLU A 163 17.69 25.74 -9.47
CA GLU A 163 17.76 27.05 -8.82
C GLU A 163 16.40 27.80 -8.83
N GLU A 164 15.52 27.50 -9.80
CA GLU A 164 14.23 28.18 -9.98
C GLU A 164 13.05 27.34 -9.48
N PHE A 165 13.14 26.02 -9.52
CA PHE A 165 12.02 25.11 -9.23
C PHE A 165 12.36 24.10 -8.13
N ALA A 166 11.46 23.96 -7.17
CA ALA A 166 11.54 22.92 -6.16
C ALA A 166 11.32 21.52 -6.78
N PRO A 167 11.89 20.45 -6.18
CA PRO A 167 11.66 19.09 -6.65
C PRO A 167 10.17 18.73 -6.59
N THR A 168 9.72 17.95 -7.56
CA THR A 168 8.34 17.48 -7.65
C THR A 168 8.27 15.96 -7.80
N ALA A 169 7.09 15.39 -7.55
CA ALA A 169 6.84 13.96 -7.71
C ALA A 169 5.43 13.68 -8.22
N GLN A 170 5.26 12.52 -8.82
CA GLN A 170 3.96 11.98 -9.20
C GLN A 170 3.90 10.49 -8.86
N ILE A 171 2.70 10.01 -8.54
CA ILE A 171 2.44 8.59 -8.30
C ILE A 171 1.25 8.21 -9.17
N LEU A 172 1.45 7.21 -10.03
CA LEU A 172 0.39 6.60 -10.83
C LEU A 172 0.11 5.18 -10.32
N PHE A 173 -1.10 4.74 -10.54
CA PHE A 173 -1.59 3.39 -10.25
C PHE A 173 -1.89 2.67 -11.56
N SER A 174 -1.63 1.38 -11.66
CA SER A 174 -2.24 0.59 -12.73
C SER A 174 -3.77 0.68 -12.62
N ALA A 175 -4.46 0.79 -13.76
CA ALA A 175 -5.89 1.13 -13.80
C ALA A 175 -6.81 0.07 -13.15
N ASN A 176 -6.29 -1.13 -12.90
CA ASN A 176 -6.96 -2.24 -12.20
C ASN A 176 -6.89 -2.16 -10.67
N PHE A 177 -6.19 -1.19 -10.09
CA PHE A 177 -6.07 -1.03 -8.62
C PHE A 177 -7.40 -1.00 -7.87
N PRO A 178 -8.48 -0.40 -8.40
CA PRO A 178 -9.79 -0.40 -7.75
C PRO A 178 -10.45 -1.77 -7.57
N GLU A 179 -9.98 -2.81 -8.26
CA GLU A 179 -10.47 -4.18 -8.07
C GLU A 179 -10.03 -4.76 -6.70
N ALA A 180 -8.90 -4.28 -6.20
CA ALA A 180 -8.30 -4.77 -4.97
C ALA A 180 -8.48 -3.81 -3.78
N PHE A 181 -8.50 -2.50 -4.01
CA PHE A 181 -8.41 -1.49 -2.96
C PHE A 181 -9.39 -0.34 -3.15
N ALA A 182 -10.14 -0.01 -2.09
CA ALA A 182 -10.98 1.18 -2.01
C ALA A 182 -10.14 2.49 -2.06
N ALA A 183 -10.80 3.64 -2.16
CA ALA A 183 -10.10 4.92 -2.31
C ALA A 183 -9.13 5.21 -1.16
N GLU A 184 -9.57 5.06 0.09
CA GLU A 184 -8.69 5.31 1.24
C GLU A 184 -7.58 4.27 1.36
N ASP A 185 -7.87 3.00 1.08
CA ASP A 185 -6.86 1.94 1.09
C ASP A 185 -5.72 2.22 0.11
N ARG A 186 -6.01 2.79 -1.07
CA ARG A 186 -4.98 3.19 -2.04
C ARG A 186 -4.02 4.25 -1.50
N VAL A 187 -4.50 5.14 -0.61
CA VAL A 187 -3.61 6.07 0.11
C VAL A 187 -2.68 5.31 1.04
N VAL A 188 -3.22 4.38 1.83
CA VAL A 188 -2.44 3.54 2.76
C VAL A 188 -1.44 2.64 2.02
N VAL A 189 -1.82 2.09 0.86
CA VAL A 189 -0.92 1.36 -0.05
C VAL A 189 0.30 2.20 -0.42
N CYS A 190 0.08 3.45 -0.84
CA CYS A 190 1.20 4.35 -1.18
C CYS A 190 2.05 4.70 0.04
N GLU A 191 1.45 4.96 1.19
CA GLU A 191 2.19 5.20 2.43
C GLU A 191 3.05 4.01 2.83
N TYR A 192 2.52 2.79 2.69
CA TYR A 192 3.26 1.55 2.93
C TYR A 192 4.46 1.44 1.98
N ALA A 193 4.23 1.62 0.67
CA ALA A 193 5.27 1.53 -0.35
C ALA A 193 6.37 2.58 -0.13
N ILE A 194 6.01 3.85 0.14
CA ILE A 194 6.97 4.92 0.44
C ILE A 194 7.76 4.60 1.72
N GLY A 195 7.08 4.06 2.74
CA GLY A 195 7.74 3.62 3.97
C GLY A 195 8.80 2.54 3.72
N LYS A 196 8.49 1.58 2.83
CA LYS A 196 9.43 0.53 2.41
C LYS A 196 10.60 1.10 1.60
N LEU A 197 10.35 2.03 0.66
CA LEU A 197 11.40 2.75 -0.05
C LEU A 197 12.35 3.47 0.92
N GLN A 198 11.81 4.18 1.91
CA GLN A 198 12.61 4.87 2.92
C GLN A 198 13.43 3.90 3.79
N ALA A 199 12.89 2.73 4.10
CA ALA A 199 13.59 1.72 4.90
C ALA A 199 14.73 1.04 4.14
N ALA A 200 14.62 0.90 2.81
CA ALA A 200 15.59 0.22 1.97
C ALA A 200 16.92 0.98 1.82
N VAL A 201 16.97 2.27 2.18
CA VAL A 201 18.17 3.14 2.05
C VAL A 201 18.63 3.78 3.37
N ARG A 202 18.14 3.24 4.49
CA ARG A 202 18.63 3.58 5.85
C ARG A 202 19.73 2.63 6.26
#